data_3e9ec98b96ae519e3dbae3e79a0561b1
#
_entry.id   3e9ec98b96ae519e3dbae3e79a0561b1
#
_cell.length_a   1.000
_cell.length_b   1.000
_cell.length_c   1.000
_cell.angle_alpha   90.00
_cell.angle_beta   90.00
_cell.angle_gamma   90.00
#
_symmetry.space_group_name_H-M   'P 1'
#
loop_
_entity.id
_entity.type
_entity.pdbx_description
1 polymer ?
#
loop_
_entity_poly.entity_id
_entity_poly.type
_entity_poly.pdbx_seq_one_letter_code
_entity_poly.pdbx_strand_id
1 'polypeptide(L)'
;RPLSTLDDGSAGPVTPNSLLFAWSPDANPQLIDANFADWESWAVDIAASHGASPMLRFFRSYDRQHNWLTALKLLTEAAMRAQLIVGASNGSSFWFLRRADMIYQLMAHGTDLDPWTEAVRPTGEQHERDVRQMYDQLSAHGFELVPFEVALTEVANIRNMYRPTMAYLDHWLLCPDEFWPPQTVIQRVPPA
;
A
#
# COMPACT_ATOMS: atom_id res chain seq x y z
N ARG A 1 3.86 0.65 -16.99
CA ARG A 1 3.82 -0.82 -16.91
C ARG A 1 2.37 -1.32 -16.91
N PRO A 2 2.04 -2.44 -17.55
CA PRO A 2 0.73 -3.04 -17.40
C PRO A 2 0.58 -3.61 -15.98
N LEU A 3 -0.61 -3.45 -15.39
CA LEU A 3 -0.90 -3.93 -14.02
C LEU A 3 -0.75 -5.47 -13.89
N SER A 4 -0.84 -6.19 -15.02
CA SER A 4 -0.57 -7.64 -15.09
C SER A 4 0.87 -8.02 -14.68
N THR A 5 1.81 -7.08 -14.62
CA THR A 5 3.17 -7.35 -14.10
C THR A 5 3.23 -7.41 -12.58
N LEU A 6 2.14 -7.12 -11.89
CA LEU A 6 2.00 -7.34 -10.45
C LEU A 6 1.65 -8.79 -10.10
N ASP A 7 1.53 -9.66 -11.10
CA ASP A 7 1.39 -11.09 -10.89
C ASP A 7 2.72 -11.66 -10.37
N ASP A 8 2.70 -12.31 -9.22
CA ASP A 8 3.85 -12.98 -8.60
C ASP A 8 4.00 -14.45 -9.04
N GLY A 9 3.16 -14.88 -10.00
CA GLY A 9 3.13 -16.26 -10.49
C GLY A 9 2.47 -17.24 -9.52
N SER A 10 1.89 -16.77 -8.41
CA SER A 10 1.14 -17.62 -7.49
C SER A 10 -0.29 -17.86 -7.99
N ALA A 11 -0.89 -18.98 -7.58
CA ALA A 11 -2.29 -19.28 -7.88
C ALA A 11 -3.30 -18.51 -6.98
N GLY A 12 -2.80 -17.62 -6.10
CA GLY A 12 -3.59 -16.86 -5.14
C GLY A 12 -3.51 -15.34 -5.36
N PRO A 13 -4.22 -14.56 -4.56
CA PRO A 13 -4.12 -13.10 -4.61
C PRO A 13 -2.72 -12.65 -4.23
N VAL A 14 -2.15 -11.76 -5.04
CA VAL A 14 -0.83 -11.18 -4.76
C VAL A 14 -0.88 -10.37 -3.48
N THR A 15 0.04 -10.64 -2.59
CA THR A 15 0.21 -9.90 -1.33
C THR A 15 1.44 -8.99 -1.38
N PRO A 16 1.51 -7.94 -0.53
CA PRO A 16 2.71 -7.11 -0.48
C PRO A 16 4.00 -7.89 -0.18
N ASN A 17 3.93 -8.93 0.66
CA ASN A 17 5.09 -9.77 0.96
C ASN A 17 5.44 -10.67 -0.23
N SER A 18 4.46 -11.35 -0.83
CA SER A 18 4.72 -12.22 -1.99
C SER A 18 5.31 -11.44 -3.16
N LEU A 19 4.89 -10.18 -3.35
CA LEU A 19 5.44 -9.29 -4.35
C LEU A 19 6.93 -8.98 -4.08
N LEU A 20 7.28 -8.64 -2.84
CA LEU A 20 8.70 -8.40 -2.47
C LEU A 20 9.55 -9.65 -2.61
N PHE A 21 9.01 -10.82 -2.26
CA PHE A 21 9.70 -12.11 -2.41
C PHE A 21 9.93 -12.47 -3.88
N ALA A 22 8.93 -12.22 -4.74
CA ALA A 22 9.07 -12.42 -6.19
C ALA A 22 10.10 -11.48 -6.81
N TRP A 23 10.17 -10.23 -6.33
CA TRP A 23 11.16 -9.24 -6.80
C TRP A 23 12.57 -9.51 -6.30
N SER A 24 12.70 -10.15 -5.15
CA SER A 24 13.99 -10.43 -4.52
C SER A 24 14.00 -11.82 -3.85
N PRO A 25 14.11 -12.90 -4.65
CA PRO A 25 14.14 -14.27 -4.12
C PRO A 25 15.27 -14.51 -3.14
N ASP A 26 16.42 -13.85 -3.33
CA ASP A 26 17.63 -13.98 -2.51
C ASP A 26 17.74 -12.88 -1.44
N ALA A 27 16.62 -12.24 -1.09
CA ALA A 27 16.56 -11.14 -0.12
C ALA A 27 17.53 -9.98 -0.40
N ASN A 28 17.79 -9.68 -1.68
CA ASN A 28 18.66 -8.57 -2.10
C ASN A 28 17.87 -7.24 -2.15
N PRO A 29 18.18 -6.25 -1.26
CA PRO A 29 17.46 -4.98 -1.21
C PRO A 29 17.52 -4.16 -2.50
N GLN A 30 18.62 -4.25 -3.26
CA GLN A 30 18.81 -3.49 -4.49
C GLN A 30 17.83 -3.90 -5.60
N LEU A 31 17.40 -5.17 -5.61
CA LEU A 31 16.40 -5.65 -6.58
C LEU A 31 15.02 -5.08 -6.26
N ILE A 32 14.67 -4.93 -4.98
CA ILE A 32 13.43 -4.27 -4.56
C ILE A 32 13.44 -2.82 -5.04
N ASP A 33 14.52 -2.10 -4.78
CA ASP A 33 14.66 -0.70 -5.16
C ASP A 33 14.58 -0.48 -6.68
N ALA A 34 15.26 -1.33 -7.46
CA ALA A 34 15.20 -1.30 -8.91
C ALA A 34 13.77 -1.49 -9.46
N ASN A 35 12.98 -2.39 -8.84
CA ASN A 35 11.59 -2.58 -9.24
C ASN A 35 10.72 -1.35 -8.90
N PHE A 36 10.92 -0.73 -7.75
CA PHE A 36 10.17 0.49 -7.39
C PHE A 36 10.46 1.68 -8.30
N ALA A 37 11.63 1.78 -8.91
CA ALA A 37 11.95 2.87 -9.84
C ALA A 37 10.96 2.96 -11.02
N ASP A 38 10.54 1.82 -11.56
CA ASP A 38 9.55 1.79 -12.63
C ASP A 38 8.14 2.16 -12.13
N TRP A 39 7.79 1.74 -10.91
CA TRP A 39 6.49 2.06 -10.31
C TRP A 39 6.39 3.52 -9.86
N GLU A 40 7.51 4.17 -9.54
CA GLU A 40 7.53 5.62 -9.29
C GLU A 40 7.06 6.40 -10.53
N SER A 41 7.54 6.04 -11.73
CA SER A 41 7.10 6.65 -12.98
C SER A 41 5.59 6.44 -13.22
N TRP A 42 5.10 5.23 -12.97
CA TRP A 42 3.66 4.94 -13.06
C TRP A 42 2.83 5.79 -12.08
N ALA A 43 3.31 5.99 -10.84
CA ALA A 43 2.63 6.82 -9.86
C ALA A 43 2.54 8.29 -10.31
N VAL A 44 3.57 8.81 -10.98
CA VAL A 44 3.54 10.16 -11.59
C VAL A 44 2.45 10.26 -12.65
N ASP A 45 2.30 9.24 -13.51
CA ASP A 45 1.27 9.22 -14.56
C ASP A 45 -0.15 9.18 -13.95
N ILE A 46 -0.35 8.40 -12.87
CA ILE A 46 -1.62 8.40 -12.13
C ILE A 46 -1.92 9.78 -11.54
N ALA A 47 -0.96 10.39 -10.86
CA ALA A 47 -1.12 11.73 -10.28
C ALA A 47 -1.48 12.77 -11.35
N ALA A 48 -0.80 12.76 -12.49
CA ALA A 48 -1.05 13.69 -13.59
C ALA A 48 -2.44 13.49 -14.20
N SER A 49 -2.85 12.25 -14.48
CA SER A 49 -4.14 11.95 -15.10
C SER A 49 -5.32 12.31 -14.20
N HIS A 50 -5.25 11.97 -12.91
CA HIS A 50 -6.32 12.25 -11.95
C HIS A 50 -6.33 13.72 -11.50
N GLY A 51 -5.17 14.39 -11.50
CA GLY A 51 -5.07 15.83 -11.28
C GLY A 51 -5.71 16.65 -12.41
N ALA A 52 -5.49 16.22 -13.66
CA ALA A 52 -6.10 16.86 -14.82
C ALA A 52 -7.62 16.60 -14.95
N SER A 53 -8.10 15.46 -14.44
CA SER A 53 -9.49 15.05 -14.52
C SER A 53 -9.96 14.42 -13.20
N PRO A 54 -10.38 15.24 -12.21
CA PRO A 54 -10.79 14.76 -10.89
C PRO A 54 -11.91 13.70 -10.91
N MET A 55 -12.72 13.71 -11.97
CA MET A 55 -13.78 12.70 -12.16
C MET A 55 -13.23 11.29 -12.36
N LEU A 56 -11.98 11.13 -12.82
CA LEU A 56 -11.36 9.81 -13.05
C LEU A 56 -11.25 9.01 -11.74
N ARG A 57 -11.17 9.65 -10.59
CA ARG A 57 -11.16 8.99 -9.28
C ARG A 57 -12.40 8.13 -9.02
N PHE A 58 -13.54 8.45 -9.65
CA PHE A 58 -14.80 7.73 -9.51
C PHE A 58 -15.06 6.71 -10.63
N PHE A 59 -14.20 6.65 -11.65
CA PHE A 59 -14.36 5.67 -12.71
C PHE A 59 -13.83 4.31 -12.26
N ARG A 60 -14.78 3.37 -12.16
CA ARG A 60 -14.50 1.99 -11.83
C ARG A 60 -13.99 1.25 -13.06
N SER A 61 -12.83 0.58 -12.95
CA SER A 61 -12.42 -0.41 -13.95
C SER A 61 -13.38 -1.61 -13.91
N TYR A 62 -13.70 -2.19 -15.07
CA TYR A 62 -14.44 -3.47 -15.16
C TYR A 62 -13.65 -4.61 -14.50
N ASP A 63 -12.35 -4.54 -14.55
CA ASP A 63 -11.46 -5.49 -13.89
C ASP A 63 -11.20 -5.04 -12.45
N ARG A 64 -11.78 -5.77 -11.49
CA ARG A 64 -11.65 -5.46 -10.07
C ARG A 64 -10.26 -5.73 -9.51
N GLN A 65 -9.54 -6.68 -10.11
CA GLN A 65 -8.21 -7.10 -9.64
C GLN A 65 -7.09 -6.21 -10.21
N HIS A 66 -7.26 -5.74 -11.44
CA HIS A 66 -6.25 -4.94 -12.15
C HIS A 66 -6.64 -3.46 -12.28
N ASN A 67 -7.25 -2.89 -11.24
CA ASN A 67 -7.53 -1.45 -11.22
C ASN A 67 -6.38 -0.66 -10.57
N TRP A 68 -6.29 0.60 -10.93
CA TRP A 68 -5.22 1.49 -10.45
C TRP A 68 -5.19 1.63 -8.92
N LEU A 69 -6.36 1.64 -8.26
CA LEU A 69 -6.44 1.80 -6.81
C LEU A 69 -5.93 0.54 -6.09
N THR A 70 -6.32 -0.64 -6.54
CA THR A 70 -5.84 -1.92 -6.00
C THR A 70 -4.31 -2.02 -6.16
N ALA A 71 -3.78 -1.64 -7.33
CA ALA A 71 -2.35 -1.60 -7.57
C ALA A 71 -1.64 -0.59 -6.66
N LEU A 72 -2.20 0.62 -6.52
CA LEU A 72 -1.64 1.64 -5.63
C LEU A 72 -1.60 1.17 -4.18
N LYS A 73 -2.66 0.51 -3.69
CA LYS A 73 -2.71 -0.08 -2.35
C LYS A 73 -1.61 -1.13 -2.15
N LEU A 74 -1.57 -2.10 -3.04
CA LEU A 74 -0.59 -3.20 -2.99
C LEU A 74 0.83 -2.66 -2.97
N LEU A 75 1.14 -1.74 -3.88
CA LEU A 75 2.48 -1.14 -3.99
C LEU A 75 2.81 -0.25 -2.79
N THR A 76 1.84 0.49 -2.24
CA THR A 76 2.06 1.31 -1.03
C THR A 76 2.40 0.43 0.17
N GLU A 77 1.65 -0.66 0.36
CA GLU A 77 1.94 -1.62 1.44
C GLU A 77 3.28 -2.35 1.21
N ALA A 78 3.63 -2.67 -0.04
CA ALA A 78 4.94 -3.26 -0.36
C ALA A 78 6.08 -2.25 -0.13
N ALA A 79 5.92 -1.00 -0.57
CA ALA A 79 6.92 0.05 -0.35
C ALA A 79 7.11 0.37 1.15
N MET A 80 6.03 0.38 1.93
CA MET A 80 6.12 0.51 3.39
C MET A 80 6.97 -0.60 4.00
N ARG A 81 6.79 -1.85 3.57
CA ARG A 81 7.61 -2.99 4.03
C ARG A 81 9.07 -2.87 3.60
N ALA A 82 9.31 -2.35 2.41
CA ALA A 82 10.66 -2.09 1.93
C ALA A 82 11.41 -1.06 2.81
N GLN A 83 10.69 -0.11 3.44
CA GLN A 83 11.31 0.82 4.40
C GLN A 83 11.85 0.12 5.65
N LEU A 84 11.39 -1.08 5.96
CA LEU A 84 11.86 -1.87 7.10
C LEU A 84 13.11 -2.69 6.77
N ILE A 85 13.44 -2.82 5.48
CA ILE A 85 14.57 -3.62 5.01
C ILE A 85 15.82 -2.73 4.98
N VAL A 86 16.86 -3.16 5.68
CA VAL A 86 18.17 -2.46 5.68
C VAL A 86 18.73 -2.47 4.25
N GLY A 87 19.09 -1.29 3.76
CA GLY A 87 19.61 -1.13 2.39
C GLY A 87 18.57 -0.86 1.29
N ALA A 88 17.26 -0.98 1.58
CA ALA A 88 16.18 -0.55 0.68
C ALA A 88 15.50 0.75 1.11
N SER A 89 15.73 1.20 2.35
CA SER A 89 14.99 2.26 3.05
C SER A 89 15.37 3.59 2.49
N ASN A 90 15.74 4.16 1.69
CA ASN A 90 15.97 5.53 1.19
C ASN A 90 16.11 5.60 -0.36
N GLY A 91 15.74 4.53 -1.01
CA GLY A 91 15.78 4.41 -2.45
C GLY A 91 14.44 4.72 -3.13
N SER A 92 14.19 4.04 -4.25
CA SER A 92 12.99 4.26 -5.06
C SER A 92 11.70 3.88 -4.35
N SER A 93 11.73 2.95 -3.39
CA SER A 93 10.58 2.61 -2.54
C SER A 93 10.16 3.80 -1.67
N PHE A 94 11.10 4.57 -1.12
CA PHE A 94 10.81 5.81 -0.38
C PHE A 94 10.19 6.87 -1.30
N TRP A 95 10.74 7.07 -2.48
CA TRP A 95 10.19 8.05 -3.42
C TRP A 95 8.81 7.64 -3.93
N PHE A 96 8.59 6.34 -4.15
CA PHE A 96 7.26 5.81 -4.46
C PHE A 96 6.24 6.16 -3.35
N LEU A 97 6.59 5.95 -2.07
CA LEU A 97 5.70 6.32 -0.95
C LEU A 97 5.37 7.82 -0.94
N ARG A 98 6.35 8.67 -1.23
CA ARG A 98 6.11 10.13 -1.34
C ARG A 98 5.16 10.47 -2.49
N ARG A 99 5.27 9.78 -3.63
CA ARG A 99 4.34 9.94 -4.75
C ARG A 99 2.95 9.40 -4.43
N ALA A 100 2.87 8.25 -3.78
CA ALA A 100 1.61 7.68 -3.32
C ALA A 100 0.90 8.63 -2.35
N ASP A 101 1.61 9.24 -1.39
CA ASP A 101 1.08 10.25 -0.48
C ASP A 101 0.46 11.44 -1.25
N MET A 102 1.16 11.97 -2.24
CA MET A 102 0.62 13.02 -3.10
C MET A 102 -0.66 12.60 -3.82
N ILE A 103 -0.74 11.34 -4.29
CA ILE A 103 -1.95 10.82 -4.94
C ILE A 103 -3.10 10.76 -3.92
N TYR A 104 -2.83 10.23 -2.72
CA TYR A 104 -3.85 10.17 -1.67
C TYR A 104 -4.36 11.55 -1.26
N GLN A 105 -3.49 12.54 -1.10
CA GLN A 105 -3.88 13.91 -0.81
C GLN A 105 -4.71 14.53 -1.95
N LEU A 106 -4.33 14.28 -3.19
CA LEU A 106 -5.08 14.71 -4.37
C LEU A 106 -6.50 14.10 -4.39
N MET A 107 -6.60 12.80 -4.07
CA MET A 107 -7.89 12.09 -4.03
C MET A 107 -8.77 12.53 -2.85
N ALA A 108 -8.15 12.89 -1.72
CA ALA A 108 -8.84 13.36 -0.53
C ALA A 108 -9.28 14.83 -0.61
N HIS A 109 -8.81 15.57 -1.61
CA HIS A 109 -9.08 17.01 -1.71
C HIS A 109 -10.59 17.31 -1.73
N GLY A 110 -11.01 18.13 -0.78
CA GLY A 110 -12.42 18.50 -0.62
C GLY A 110 -13.30 17.44 0.08
N THR A 111 -12.68 16.41 0.69
CA THR A 111 -13.38 15.35 1.43
C THR A 111 -13.08 15.49 2.93
N ASP A 112 -14.14 15.31 3.75
CA ASP A 112 -13.98 15.13 5.19
C ASP A 112 -13.53 13.69 5.46
N LEU A 113 -12.29 13.52 5.94
CA LEU A 113 -11.70 12.22 6.25
C LEU A 113 -11.77 11.85 7.74
N ASP A 114 -12.25 12.72 8.62
CA ASP A 114 -12.27 12.46 10.05
C ASP A 114 -13.03 11.18 10.42
N PRO A 115 -14.25 10.91 9.86
CA PRO A 115 -14.97 9.68 10.12
C PRO A 115 -14.20 8.42 9.67
N TRP A 116 -13.45 8.53 8.56
CA TRP A 116 -12.66 7.44 8.00
C TRP A 116 -11.39 7.19 8.81
N THR A 117 -10.80 8.25 9.35
CA THR A 117 -9.62 8.17 10.23
C THR A 117 -9.92 7.35 11.47
N GLU A 118 -11.06 7.56 12.09
CA GLU A 118 -11.47 6.78 13.26
C GLU A 118 -11.80 5.33 12.92
N ALA A 119 -12.51 5.11 11.80
CA ALA A 119 -12.92 3.77 11.36
C ALA A 119 -11.74 2.84 11.04
N VAL A 120 -10.60 3.37 10.60
CA VAL A 120 -9.42 2.56 10.22
C VAL A 120 -8.32 2.49 11.28
N ARG A 121 -8.54 3.11 12.45
CA ARG A 121 -7.55 3.10 13.54
C ARG A 121 -7.53 1.72 14.20
N PRO A 122 -6.46 0.93 14.04
CA PRO A 122 -6.36 -0.35 14.75
C PRO A 122 -6.17 -0.11 16.25
N THR A 123 -6.61 -1.06 17.07
CA THR A 123 -6.21 -1.08 18.49
C THR A 123 -4.69 -1.32 18.59
N GLY A 124 -4.06 -0.85 19.67
CA GLY A 124 -2.63 -1.03 19.86
C GLY A 124 -2.17 -2.48 19.72
N GLU A 125 -2.90 -3.41 20.35
CA GLU A 125 -2.62 -4.85 20.27
C GLU A 125 -2.78 -5.44 18.87
N GLN A 126 -3.79 -4.98 18.13
CA GLN A 126 -4.00 -5.43 16.75
C GLN A 126 -2.89 -4.94 15.84
N HIS A 127 -2.51 -3.66 15.97
CA HIS A 127 -1.41 -3.09 15.21
C HIS A 127 -0.11 -3.85 15.46
N GLU A 128 0.23 -4.12 16.72
CA GLU A 128 1.45 -4.86 17.07
C GLU A 128 1.45 -6.27 16.46
N ARG A 129 0.33 -6.99 16.56
CA ARG A 129 0.21 -8.35 15.97
C ARG A 129 0.41 -8.34 14.45
N ASP A 130 -0.21 -7.38 13.75
CA ASP A 130 -0.08 -7.26 12.30
C ASP A 130 1.35 -6.93 11.87
N VAL A 131 1.99 -6.01 12.59
CA VAL A 131 3.39 -5.65 12.32
C VAL A 131 4.32 -6.81 12.63
N ARG A 132 4.10 -7.54 13.72
CA ARG A 132 4.90 -8.71 14.07
C ARG A 132 4.80 -9.81 13.03
N GLN A 133 3.59 -10.15 12.61
CA GLN A 133 3.38 -11.15 11.55
C GLN A 133 4.12 -10.77 10.26
N MET A 134 3.99 -9.53 9.83
CA MET A 134 4.69 -9.02 8.64
C MET A 134 6.20 -9.06 8.81
N TYR A 135 6.71 -8.62 9.96
CA TYR A 135 8.12 -8.58 10.30
C TYR A 135 8.73 -9.98 10.31
N ASP A 136 8.06 -10.94 10.94
CA ASP A 136 8.52 -12.33 11.01
C ASP A 136 8.58 -12.98 9.62
N GLN A 137 7.61 -12.68 8.74
CA GLN A 137 7.62 -13.18 7.36
C GLN A 137 8.78 -12.61 6.53
N LEU A 138 9.07 -11.31 6.66
CA LEU A 138 10.20 -10.68 5.97
C LEU A 138 11.53 -11.23 6.48
N SER A 139 11.67 -11.37 7.81
CA SER A 139 12.86 -11.96 8.44
C SER A 139 13.06 -13.42 8.03
N ALA A 140 11.99 -14.22 8.00
CA ALA A 140 12.03 -15.62 7.57
C ALA A 140 12.44 -15.79 6.10
N HIS A 141 12.13 -14.80 5.24
CA HIS A 141 12.62 -14.78 3.85
C HIS A 141 14.11 -14.46 3.73
N GLY A 142 14.72 -13.92 4.79
CA GLY A 142 16.15 -13.62 4.85
C GLY A 142 16.49 -12.13 4.77
N PHE A 143 15.52 -11.23 4.78
CA PHE A 143 15.81 -9.79 4.82
C PHE A 143 16.39 -9.37 6.18
N GLU A 144 17.41 -8.54 6.14
CA GLU A 144 17.87 -7.80 7.31
C GLU A 144 16.93 -6.62 7.56
N LEU A 145 16.36 -6.56 8.77
CA LEU A 145 15.33 -5.58 9.11
C LEU A 145 15.83 -4.59 10.18
N VAL A 146 15.24 -3.40 10.16
CA VAL A 146 15.39 -2.43 11.25
C VAL A 146 14.86 -3.03 12.57
N PRO A 147 15.27 -2.51 13.75
CA PRO A 147 14.73 -3.02 15.02
C PRO A 147 13.20 -2.97 15.07
N PHE A 148 12.60 -3.99 15.68
CA PHE A 148 11.13 -4.14 15.69
C PHE A 148 10.37 -2.91 16.21
N GLU A 149 10.88 -2.26 17.25
CA GLU A 149 10.26 -1.04 17.82
C GLU A 149 10.26 0.14 16.83
N VAL A 150 11.30 0.21 15.98
CA VAL A 150 11.36 1.18 14.88
C VAL A 150 10.33 0.80 13.83
N ALA A 151 10.26 -0.48 13.44
CA ALA A 151 9.30 -0.97 12.47
C ALA A 151 7.85 -0.70 12.92
N LEU A 152 7.54 -0.91 14.20
CA LEU A 152 6.22 -0.67 14.76
C LEU A 152 5.79 0.80 14.60
N THR A 153 6.70 1.72 14.90
CA THR A 153 6.46 3.16 14.78
C THR A 153 6.32 3.62 13.32
N GLU A 154 7.24 3.18 12.46
CA GLU A 154 7.25 3.56 11.04
C GLU A 154 6.01 3.05 10.29
N VAL A 155 5.60 1.81 10.53
CA VAL A 155 4.38 1.25 9.95
C VAL A 155 3.14 2.04 10.40
N ALA A 156 3.06 2.42 11.67
CA ALA A 156 1.96 3.24 12.17
C ALA A 156 1.91 4.60 11.47
N ASN A 157 3.06 5.28 11.36
CA ASN A 157 3.17 6.59 10.71
C ASN A 157 2.73 6.53 9.24
N ILE A 158 3.28 5.58 8.47
CA ILE A 158 2.97 5.45 7.06
C ILE A 158 1.49 5.08 6.86
N ARG A 159 0.96 4.14 7.63
CA ARG A 159 -0.45 3.72 7.52
C ARG A 159 -1.43 4.83 7.88
N ASN A 160 -1.13 5.64 8.88
CA ASN A 160 -1.97 6.79 9.25
C ASN A 160 -2.07 7.82 8.11
N MET A 161 -1.06 7.92 7.28
CA MET A 161 -1.00 8.85 6.16
C MET A 161 -2.01 8.49 5.04
N TYR A 162 -2.17 7.22 4.70
CA TYR A 162 -2.97 6.83 3.52
C TYR A 162 -4.26 6.05 3.80
N ARG A 163 -4.36 5.35 4.93
CA ARG A 163 -5.52 4.49 5.25
C ARG A 163 -6.87 5.21 5.26
N PRO A 164 -7.00 6.44 5.81
CA PRO A 164 -8.28 7.16 5.77
C PRO A 164 -8.77 7.39 4.35
N THR A 165 -7.90 7.90 3.47
CA THR A 165 -8.22 8.12 2.06
C THR A 165 -8.56 6.82 1.35
N MET A 166 -7.84 5.75 1.65
CA MET A 166 -8.11 4.43 1.08
C MET A 166 -9.47 3.90 1.48
N ALA A 167 -9.83 3.99 2.75
CA ALA A 167 -11.13 3.56 3.24
C ALA A 167 -12.27 4.33 2.58
N TYR A 168 -12.10 5.64 2.42
CA TYR A 168 -13.02 6.49 1.68
C TYR A 168 -13.18 6.04 0.21
N LEU A 169 -12.07 5.83 -0.49
CA LEU A 169 -12.10 5.42 -1.89
C LEU A 169 -12.65 3.98 -2.06
N ASP A 170 -12.34 3.07 -1.16
CA ASP A 170 -12.88 1.71 -1.15
C ASP A 170 -14.40 1.69 -1.02
N HIS A 171 -14.92 2.54 -0.13
CA HIS A 171 -16.36 2.69 0.03
C HIS A 171 -17.04 3.13 -1.27
N TRP A 172 -16.49 4.15 -1.94
CA TRP A 172 -17.09 4.68 -3.17
C TRP A 172 -16.85 3.81 -4.40
N LEU A 173 -15.69 3.17 -4.50
CA LEU A 173 -15.32 2.36 -5.67
C LEU A 173 -15.69 0.89 -5.52
N LEU A 174 -16.20 0.48 -4.36
CA LEU A 174 -16.56 -0.91 -4.05
C LEU A 174 -15.41 -1.88 -4.39
N CYS A 175 -14.18 -1.49 -4.02
CA CYS A 175 -13.02 -2.34 -4.23
C CYS A 175 -13.12 -3.61 -3.35
N PRO A 176 -12.66 -4.78 -3.82
CA PRO A 176 -12.68 -5.99 -3.01
C PRO A 176 -11.71 -5.85 -1.82
N ASP A 177 -12.13 -6.34 -0.65
CA ASP A 177 -11.34 -6.35 0.58
C ASP A 177 -10.16 -7.34 0.55
N GLU A 178 -10.01 -8.09 -0.53
CA GLU A 178 -9.12 -9.26 -0.66
C GLU A 178 -7.61 -8.93 -0.55
N PHE A 179 -7.24 -7.66 -0.68
CA PHE A 179 -5.83 -7.20 -0.56
C PHE A 179 -5.50 -6.58 0.80
N TRP A 180 -6.47 -6.47 1.69
CA TRP A 180 -6.21 -6.07 3.06
C TRP A 180 -6.04 -7.30 3.94
N PRO A 181 -5.17 -7.28 4.96
CA PRO A 181 -5.25 -8.30 5.98
C PRO A 181 -6.69 -8.34 6.50
N PRO A 182 -7.31 -9.53 6.62
CA PRO A 182 -8.77 -9.70 6.85
C PRO A 182 -9.30 -9.14 8.17
N GLN A 183 -8.57 -8.27 8.82
CA GLN A 183 -8.80 -7.84 10.19
C GLN A 183 -9.38 -6.45 10.33
N THR A 184 -9.50 -5.70 9.27
CA THR A 184 -10.24 -4.45 9.34
C THR A 184 -11.62 -4.69 8.76
N VAL A 185 -12.49 -5.28 9.55
CA VAL A 185 -13.94 -5.10 9.35
C VAL A 185 -14.15 -3.59 9.52
N ILE A 186 -14.05 -2.86 8.43
CA ILE A 186 -14.49 -1.47 8.40
C ILE A 186 -15.97 -1.55 8.72
N GLN A 187 -16.34 -1.26 9.95
CA GLN A 187 -17.75 -1.01 10.25
C GLN A 187 -18.17 0.04 9.24
N ARG A 188 -19.09 -0.34 8.34
CA ARG A 188 -19.60 0.57 7.31
C ARG A 188 -20.05 1.82 8.04
N VAL A 189 -19.31 2.91 7.86
CA VAL A 189 -19.74 4.22 8.36
C VAL A 189 -21.03 4.51 7.62
N PRO A 190 -22.17 4.64 8.32
CA PRO A 190 -23.44 4.94 7.66
C PRO A 190 -23.30 6.26 6.91
N PRO A 191 -23.90 6.40 5.72
CA PRO A 191 -23.93 7.68 5.03
C PRO A 191 -24.58 8.71 5.94
N ALA A 192 -23.98 9.88 6.03
CA ALA A 192 -24.55 11.05 6.71
C ALA A 192 -25.80 11.54 5.98
#